data_98978f779d01555f3660cd7314eade72
#
_entry.id   98978f779d01555f3660cd7314eade72
#
_cell.length_a   1.000
_cell.length_b   1.000
_cell.length_c   1.000
_cell.angle_alpha   90.00
_cell.angle_beta   90.00
_cell.angle_gamma   90.00
#
_symmetry.space_group_name_H-M   'P 1'
#
loop_
_entity.id
_entity.type
_entity.pdbx_description
1 polymer ?
#
loop_
_entity_poly.entity_id
_entity_poly.type
_entity_poly.pdbx_seq_one_letter_code
_entity_poly.pdbx_strand_id
1 'polypeptide(L)'
;MNISKKFILLIFLLFSSTFISCSKDLHFSGISENSVNEILQNYQNKNYSKEDIINIIGSPLVTEDSDNLWIYRMEKQQGNATFKKSIYNKTLKLRFDANVLRSVEEINLN
;
A
#
# COMPACT_ATOMS: atom_id res chain seq x y z
N MET A 1 13.43 -2.92 -51.17
CA MET A 1 12.87 -4.13 -50.60
C MET A 1 13.39 -4.47 -49.21
N ASN A 2 14.52 -3.97 -48.81
CA ASN A 2 15.01 -4.17 -47.45
C ASN A 2 14.27 -3.34 -46.39
N ILE A 3 13.48 -2.37 -46.83
CA ILE A 3 12.74 -1.47 -45.96
C ILE A 3 11.52 -2.16 -45.32
N SER A 4 10.83 -3.07 -46.05
CA SER A 4 9.65 -3.76 -45.54
C SER A 4 9.96 -4.81 -44.48
N LYS A 5 11.13 -5.46 -44.55
CA LYS A 5 11.58 -6.40 -43.51
C LYS A 5 11.95 -5.70 -42.21
N LYS A 6 12.58 -4.53 -42.29
CA LYS A 6 12.91 -3.71 -41.13
C LYS A 6 11.66 -3.13 -40.48
N PHE A 7 10.66 -2.81 -41.29
CA PHE A 7 9.38 -2.28 -40.80
C PHE A 7 8.58 -3.35 -40.05
N ILE A 8 8.56 -4.57 -40.58
CA ILE A 8 7.89 -5.71 -39.92
C ILE A 8 8.59 -6.07 -38.61
N LEU A 9 9.91 -6.00 -38.57
CA LEU A 9 10.68 -6.25 -37.36
C LEU A 9 10.42 -5.18 -36.29
N LEU A 10 10.26 -3.93 -36.69
CA LEU A 10 9.95 -2.83 -35.77
C LEU A 10 8.56 -2.96 -35.20
N ILE A 11 7.56 -3.34 -35.98
CA ILE A 11 6.19 -3.61 -35.53
C ILE A 11 6.16 -4.81 -34.60
N PHE A 12 6.95 -5.83 -34.85
CA PHE A 12 7.05 -7.01 -33.99
C PHE A 12 7.66 -6.70 -32.63
N LEU A 13 8.66 -5.81 -32.59
CA LEU A 13 9.27 -5.33 -31.35
C LEU A 13 8.30 -4.46 -30.52
N LEU A 14 7.48 -3.64 -31.16
CA LEU A 14 6.46 -2.84 -30.51
C LEU A 14 5.33 -3.69 -29.93
N PHE A 15 4.97 -4.79 -30.58
CA PHE A 15 3.97 -5.73 -30.09
C PHE A 15 4.44 -6.52 -28.87
N SER A 16 5.72 -6.91 -28.82
CA SER A 16 6.26 -7.68 -27.71
C SER A 16 6.38 -6.86 -26.42
N SER A 17 6.53 -5.53 -26.50
CA SER A 17 6.60 -4.68 -25.32
C SER A 17 5.24 -4.45 -24.64
N THR A 18 4.12 -4.64 -25.34
CA THR A 18 2.78 -4.50 -24.76
C THR A 18 2.32 -5.72 -24.00
N PHE A 19 2.88 -6.89 -24.23
CA PHE A 19 2.51 -8.12 -23.50
C PHE A 19 3.09 -8.22 -22.09
N ILE A 20 4.17 -7.50 -21.78
CA ILE A 20 4.86 -7.56 -20.49
C ILE A 20 4.09 -6.79 -19.41
N SER A 21 3.25 -5.82 -19.77
CA SER A 21 2.53 -4.96 -18.83
C SER A 21 1.25 -5.56 -18.26
N CYS A 22 0.78 -6.72 -18.75
CA CYS A 22 -0.50 -7.30 -18.37
C CYS A 22 -0.43 -8.46 -17.36
N SER A 23 0.76 -8.85 -16.88
CA SER A 23 0.88 -10.17 -16.26
C SER A 23 0.74 -10.21 -14.74
N LYS A 24 0.80 -9.10 -14.00
CA LYS A 24 0.64 -9.14 -12.54
C LYS A 24 0.21 -7.78 -12.01
N ASP A 25 -1.07 -7.60 -11.86
CA ASP A 25 -1.59 -6.39 -11.22
C ASP A 25 -1.69 -6.61 -9.71
N LEU A 26 -0.89 -5.84 -8.97
CA LEU A 26 -1.00 -5.73 -7.52
C LEU A 26 -1.87 -4.52 -7.20
N HIS A 27 -2.96 -4.76 -6.50
CA HIS A 27 -3.87 -3.71 -6.08
C HIS A 27 -3.71 -3.47 -4.58
N PHE A 28 -3.41 -2.24 -4.23
CA PHE A 28 -3.31 -1.81 -2.84
C PHE A 28 -4.52 -0.94 -2.51
N SER A 29 -5.14 -1.23 -1.39
CA SER A 29 -6.23 -0.45 -0.84
C SER A 29 -5.85 -0.05 0.58
N GLY A 30 -6.15 1.21 0.94
CA GLY A 30 -5.76 1.75 2.23
C GLY A 30 -4.34 2.31 2.22
N ILE A 31 -3.61 2.10 3.30
CA ILE A 31 -2.30 2.69 3.50
C ILE A 31 -1.17 1.82 2.94
N SER A 32 -0.04 2.46 2.64
CA SER A 32 1.13 1.78 2.08
C SER A 32 1.82 0.88 3.12
N GLU A 33 2.15 -0.34 2.74
CA GLU A 33 2.89 -1.28 3.58
C GLU A 33 4.25 -0.75 3.99
N ASN A 34 4.97 -0.10 3.06
CA ASN A 34 6.29 0.47 3.36
C ASN A 34 6.21 1.58 4.40
N SER A 35 5.21 2.43 4.32
CA SER A 35 4.99 3.52 5.28
C SER A 35 4.64 2.98 6.67
N VAL A 36 3.84 1.92 6.72
CA VAL A 36 3.49 1.25 7.97
C VAL A 36 4.72 0.60 8.60
N ASN A 37 5.54 -0.07 7.80
CA ASN A 37 6.78 -0.67 8.30
C ASN A 37 7.74 0.36 8.87
N GLU A 38 7.83 1.54 8.27
CA GLU A 38 8.61 2.65 8.80
C GLU A 38 8.14 3.03 10.22
N ILE A 39 6.85 3.16 10.41
CA ILE A 39 6.28 3.48 11.72
C ILE A 39 6.54 2.36 12.72
N LEU A 40 6.30 1.11 12.33
CA LEU A 40 6.49 -0.06 13.20
C LEU A 40 7.93 -0.21 13.68
N GLN A 41 8.89 0.12 12.82
CA GLN A 41 10.31 0.02 13.16
C GLN A 41 10.80 1.15 14.06
N ASN A 42 10.16 2.32 14.01
CA ASN A 42 10.72 3.53 14.61
C ASN A 42 9.88 4.11 15.76
N TYR A 43 8.63 3.70 15.95
CA TYR A 43 7.74 4.38 16.89
C TYR A 43 8.22 4.32 18.35
N GLN A 44 9.00 3.31 18.72
CA GLN A 44 9.56 3.19 20.06
C GLN A 44 10.75 4.15 20.28
N ASN A 45 11.44 4.48 19.21
CA ASN A 45 12.65 5.33 19.26
C ASN A 45 12.39 6.77 18.83
N LYS A 46 11.30 7.01 18.11
CA LYS A 46 10.86 8.34 17.67
C LYS A 46 9.53 8.68 18.32
N ASN A 47 9.37 9.92 18.72
CA ASN A 47 8.10 10.41 19.22
C ASN A 47 7.26 10.94 18.06
N TYR A 48 6.51 10.06 17.40
CA TYR A 48 5.59 10.48 16.34
C TYR A 48 4.39 11.20 16.92
N SER A 49 4.14 12.41 16.43
CA SER A 49 2.90 13.12 16.74
C SER A 49 1.78 12.66 15.80
N LYS A 50 0.54 13.04 16.09
CA LYS A 50 -0.59 12.78 15.19
C LYS A 50 -0.34 13.40 13.82
N GLU A 51 0.24 14.60 13.76
CA GLU A 51 0.58 15.26 12.49
C GLU A 51 1.63 14.48 11.71
N ASP A 52 2.64 13.93 12.37
CA ASP A 52 3.65 13.10 11.74
C ASP A 52 3.01 11.87 11.09
N ILE A 53 2.09 11.22 11.78
CA ILE A 53 1.38 10.05 11.26
C ILE A 53 0.54 10.42 10.04
N ILE A 54 -0.18 11.53 10.07
CA ILE A 54 -0.95 11.99 8.92
C ILE A 54 -0.06 12.26 7.72
N ASN A 55 1.13 12.81 7.93
CA ASN A 55 2.08 13.06 6.85
C ASN A 55 2.66 11.78 6.26
N ILE A 56 2.77 10.72 7.05
CA ILE A 56 3.33 9.44 6.60
C ILE A 56 2.27 8.55 5.93
N ILE A 57 1.11 8.36 6.57
CA ILE A 57 0.09 7.39 6.11
C ILE A 57 -1.29 8.01 5.87
N GLY A 58 -1.44 9.31 6.05
CA GLY A 58 -2.70 9.99 5.83
C GLY A 58 -3.66 9.89 7.02
N SER A 59 -4.90 10.32 6.80
CA SER A 59 -5.92 10.33 7.83
C SER A 59 -6.43 8.92 8.15
N PRO A 60 -6.79 8.64 9.41
CA PRO A 60 -7.34 7.34 9.77
C PRO A 60 -8.73 7.11 9.19
N LEU A 61 -9.09 5.84 9.05
CA LEU A 61 -10.44 5.45 8.63
C LEU A 61 -11.47 5.80 9.70
N VAL A 62 -11.14 5.52 10.95
CA VAL A 62 -11.98 5.78 12.11
C VAL A 62 -11.12 6.25 13.28
N THR A 63 -11.63 7.17 14.07
CA THR A 63 -11.01 7.57 15.34
C THR A 63 -11.93 7.24 16.50
N GLU A 64 -11.37 6.78 17.60
CA GLU A 64 -12.07 6.44 18.83
C GLU A 64 -11.33 7.01 20.04
N ASP A 65 -11.90 6.87 21.21
CA ASP A 65 -11.29 7.26 22.50
C ASP A 65 -10.80 8.70 22.50
N SER A 66 -11.70 9.65 22.21
CA SER A 66 -11.41 11.08 22.16
C SER A 66 -10.24 11.42 21.23
N ASP A 67 -10.21 10.77 20.04
CA ASP A 67 -9.18 10.95 19.02
C ASP A 67 -7.80 10.40 19.41
N ASN A 68 -7.74 9.54 20.41
CA ASN A 68 -6.47 8.92 20.84
C ASN A 68 -6.26 7.51 20.30
N LEU A 69 -7.29 6.89 19.72
CA LEU A 69 -7.19 5.62 19.03
C LEU A 69 -7.53 5.81 17.56
N TRP A 70 -6.55 5.59 16.69
CA TRP A 70 -6.71 5.72 15.25
C TRP A 70 -6.69 4.34 14.60
N ILE A 71 -7.66 4.09 13.73
CA ILE A 71 -7.83 2.81 13.05
C ILE A 71 -7.62 2.99 11.56
N TYR A 72 -6.68 2.23 11.01
CA TYR A 72 -6.36 2.17 9.59
C TYR A 72 -6.62 0.77 9.06
N ARG A 73 -6.85 0.68 7.78
CA ARG A 73 -7.02 -0.59 7.11
C ARG A 73 -6.02 -0.73 5.98
N MET A 74 -5.45 -1.92 5.85
CA MET A 74 -4.52 -2.28 4.79
C MET A 74 -5.04 -3.50 4.07
N GLU A 75 -5.08 -3.43 2.75
CA GLU A 75 -5.48 -4.57 1.92
C GLU A 75 -4.56 -4.67 0.72
N LYS A 76 -4.11 -5.87 0.42
CA LYS A 76 -3.33 -6.17 -0.77
C LYS A 76 -4.01 -7.27 -1.54
N GLN A 77 -4.30 -7.01 -2.81
CA GLN A 77 -4.93 -7.95 -3.72
C GLN A 77 -4.03 -8.18 -4.92
N GLN A 78 -4.03 -9.39 -5.42
CA GLN A 78 -3.34 -9.77 -6.64
C GLN A 78 -4.33 -10.35 -7.64
N GLY A 79 -4.25 -9.92 -8.88
CA GLY A 79 -5.13 -10.43 -9.93
C GLY A 79 -5.39 -9.44 -11.03
N ASN A 80 -6.31 -9.81 -11.92
CA ASN A 80 -6.77 -8.97 -13.03
C ASN A 80 -8.21 -8.49 -12.76
N ALA A 81 -8.82 -7.82 -13.74
CA ALA A 81 -10.17 -7.31 -13.62
C ALA A 81 -11.23 -8.38 -13.35
N THR A 82 -10.96 -9.64 -13.71
CA THR A 82 -11.89 -10.77 -13.58
C THR A 82 -11.66 -11.58 -12.30
N PHE A 83 -10.41 -11.76 -11.89
CA PHE A 83 -10.04 -12.51 -10.70
C PHE A 83 -9.08 -11.71 -9.83
N LYS A 84 -9.53 -11.38 -8.62
CA LYS A 84 -8.71 -10.74 -7.60
C LYS A 84 -8.62 -11.66 -6.40
N LYS A 85 -7.39 -11.98 -6.00
CA LYS A 85 -7.12 -12.75 -4.81
C LYS A 85 -6.57 -11.82 -3.73
N SER A 86 -7.19 -11.80 -2.56
CA SER A 86 -6.68 -11.07 -1.41
C SER A 86 -5.42 -11.76 -0.89
N ILE A 87 -4.31 -11.03 -0.84
CA ILE A 87 -3.07 -11.51 -0.26
C ILE A 87 -3.08 -11.31 1.24
N TYR A 88 -3.48 -10.13 1.70
CA TYR A 88 -3.69 -9.87 3.11
C TYR A 88 -4.75 -8.78 3.32
N ASN A 89 -5.35 -8.83 4.49
CA ASN A 89 -6.28 -7.82 4.97
C ASN A 89 -5.95 -7.59 6.45
N LYS A 90 -5.50 -6.39 6.77
CA LYS A 90 -5.02 -6.05 8.10
C LYS A 90 -5.68 -4.78 8.62
N THR A 91 -5.94 -4.75 9.91
CA THR A 91 -6.34 -3.55 10.63
C THR A 91 -5.16 -3.08 11.47
N LEU A 92 -4.84 -1.80 11.38
CA LEU A 92 -3.78 -1.18 12.16
C LEU A 92 -4.42 -0.24 13.17
N LYS A 93 -4.12 -0.45 14.45
CA LYS A 93 -4.59 0.42 15.53
C LYS A 93 -3.42 1.16 16.13
N LEU A 94 -3.50 2.48 16.09
CA LEU A 94 -2.50 3.36 16.65
C LEU A 94 -3.08 4.05 17.87
N ARG A 95 -2.42 3.89 19.02
CA ARG A 95 -2.84 4.53 20.27
C ARG A 95 -1.88 5.66 20.61
N PHE A 96 -2.45 6.83 20.84
CA PHE A 96 -1.71 8.04 21.20
C PHE A 96 -1.94 8.38 22.67
N ASP A 97 -0.91 8.96 23.29
CA ASP A 97 -0.99 9.53 24.63
C ASP A 97 -0.27 10.88 24.60
N ALA A 98 -0.96 11.94 25.00
CA ALA A 98 -0.43 13.32 24.95
C ALA A 98 0.11 13.66 23.55
N ASN A 99 -0.62 13.33 22.50
CA ASN A 99 -0.28 13.58 21.09
C ASN A 99 0.98 12.85 20.62
N VAL A 100 1.39 11.78 21.29
CA VAL A 100 2.54 10.96 20.92
C VAL A 100 2.08 9.52 20.74
N LEU A 101 2.52 8.88 19.64
CA LEU A 101 2.24 7.48 19.37
C LEU A 101 2.93 6.59 20.40
N ARG A 102 2.15 5.81 21.15
CA ARG A 102 2.64 4.94 22.22
C ARG A 102 2.56 3.47 21.91
N SER A 103 1.54 3.05 21.16
CA SER A 103 1.40 1.64 20.81
C SER A 103 0.83 1.48 19.42
N VAL A 104 1.23 0.41 18.76
CA VAL A 104 0.75 0.01 17.44
C VAL A 104 0.35 -1.44 17.51
N GLU A 105 -0.89 -1.75 17.12
CA GLU A 105 -1.40 -3.10 17.06
C GLU A 105 -1.80 -3.43 15.63
N GLU A 106 -1.34 -4.57 15.14
CA GLU A 106 -1.62 -5.05 13.80
C GLU A 106 -2.47 -6.31 13.90
N ILE A 107 -3.68 -6.26 13.33
CA ILE A 107 -4.63 -7.38 13.39
C ILE A 107 -4.82 -7.92 11.98
N ASN A 108 -4.48 -9.19 11.78
CA ASN A 108 -4.73 -9.90 10.53
C ASN A 108 -6.17 -10.43 10.53
N LEU A 109 -6.91 -10.11 9.47
CA LEU A 109 -8.30 -10.54 9.29
C LEU A 109 -8.45 -11.73 8.35
N ASN A 110 -7.35 -12.26 7.85
CA ASN A 110 -7.37 -13.45 6.98
C ASN A 110 -7.42 -14.73 7.79
#